data_3f4b16f79077bd15ae315bcc7bf29cb7
#
_entry.id   3f4b16f79077bd15ae315bcc7bf29cb7
#
_cell.length_a   1.000
_cell.length_b   1.000
_cell.length_c   1.000
_cell.angle_alpha   90.00
_cell.angle_beta   90.00
_cell.angle_gamma   90.00
#
_symmetry.space_group_name_H-M   'P 1'
#
loop_
_entity.id
_entity.type
_entity.pdbx_description
1 polymer ?
#
loop_
_entity_poly.entity_id
_entity_poly.type
_entity_poly.pdbx_seq_one_letter_code
_entity_poly.pdbx_strand_id
1 'polypeptide(L)'
;MSGRTVLQKPWPWLIAAALVIGIYLARLSIHVQGGDPRPTGNAEDIAKLAERKGLNVLFVLVDTLRGERLGSYGYSRDTSPTLDLLAASGVRFSHQLSQSSWTKCSMASLWTSLYPAHNGVTRFDQVIPEEATLPAEILKQAGFHTVGLYRNGWVAPNFGFWQGFDIYDKPRPGTIPPSVKR
;
A
#
# COMPACT_ATOMS: atom_id res chain seq x y z
N MET A 1 -55.17 -1.73 -41.15
CA MET A 1 -53.91 -0.99 -41.00
C MET A 1 -53.50 -1.11 -39.54
N SER A 2 -52.63 -2.04 -39.23
CA SER A 2 -52.15 -2.28 -37.87
C SER A 2 -51.12 -1.21 -37.48
N GLY A 3 -51.52 -0.27 -36.60
CA GLY A 3 -50.60 0.73 -36.09
C GLY A 3 -49.57 0.07 -35.18
N ARG A 4 -48.31 0.05 -35.56
CA ARG A 4 -47.19 -0.33 -34.66
C ARG A 4 -47.25 0.50 -33.39
N THR A 5 -47.30 -0.15 -32.23
CA THR A 5 -47.26 0.52 -30.94
C THR A 5 -45.97 1.37 -30.82
N VAL A 6 -46.04 2.48 -30.11
CA VAL A 6 -44.92 3.44 -29.94
C VAL A 6 -43.62 2.73 -29.53
N LEU A 7 -43.71 1.64 -28.75
CA LEU A 7 -42.57 0.81 -28.29
C LEU A 7 -41.91 -0.04 -29.40
N GLN A 8 -42.58 -0.19 -30.56
CA GLN A 8 -41.99 -0.91 -31.73
C GLN A 8 -41.17 0.02 -32.64
N LYS A 9 -41.16 1.33 -32.33
CA LYS A 9 -40.30 2.29 -33.04
C LYS A 9 -38.93 2.36 -32.35
N PRO A 10 -37.82 2.55 -33.06
CA PRO A 10 -36.47 2.58 -32.47
C PRO A 10 -36.20 3.82 -31.61
N TRP A 11 -36.88 4.93 -31.86
CA TRP A 11 -36.59 6.21 -31.20
C TRP A 11 -36.79 6.24 -29.68
N PRO A 12 -37.77 5.56 -29.05
CA PRO A 12 -37.89 5.55 -27.59
C PRO A 12 -36.68 4.84 -26.93
N TRP A 13 -36.18 3.80 -27.56
CA TRP A 13 -35.00 3.07 -27.09
C TRP A 13 -33.69 3.86 -27.22
N LEU A 14 -33.59 4.68 -28.29
CA LEU A 14 -32.45 5.60 -28.46
C LEU A 14 -32.45 6.70 -27.39
N ILE A 15 -33.64 7.24 -27.04
CA ILE A 15 -33.75 8.20 -25.93
C ILE A 15 -33.40 7.56 -24.58
N ALA A 16 -33.89 6.36 -24.32
CA ALA A 16 -33.53 5.63 -23.09
C ALA A 16 -32.04 5.35 -22.99
N ALA A 17 -31.43 4.91 -24.09
CA ALA A 17 -29.98 4.69 -24.13
C ALA A 17 -29.17 5.98 -23.91
N ALA A 18 -29.59 7.09 -24.53
CA ALA A 18 -28.96 8.39 -24.33
C ALA A 18 -29.05 8.89 -22.89
N LEU A 19 -30.19 8.68 -22.23
CA LEU A 19 -30.37 9.01 -20.81
C LEU A 19 -29.48 8.17 -19.89
N VAL A 20 -29.38 6.85 -20.14
CA VAL A 20 -28.49 5.96 -19.36
C VAL A 20 -27.04 6.35 -19.54
N ILE A 21 -26.61 6.64 -20.78
CA ILE A 21 -25.26 7.11 -21.07
C ILE A 21 -25.01 8.47 -20.40
N GLY A 22 -25.95 9.39 -20.47
CA GLY A 22 -25.86 10.71 -19.81
C GLY A 22 -25.70 10.61 -18.30
N ILE A 23 -26.48 9.75 -17.64
CA ILE A 23 -26.38 9.48 -16.19
C ILE A 23 -25.02 8.83 -15.86
N TYR A 24 -24.56 7.89 -16.67
CA TYR A 24 -23.27 7.24 -16.49
C TYR A 24 -22.11 8.24 -16.61
N LEU A 25 -22.11 9.07 -17.66
CA LEU A 25 -21.10 10.10 -17.85
C LEU A 25 -21.13 11.18 -16.76
N ALA A 26 -22.32 11.59 -16.29
CA ALA A 26 -22.45 12.51 -15.17
C ALA A 26 -21.88 11.92 -13.87
N ARG A 27 -22.09 10.65 -13.62
CA ARG A 27 -21.50 9.95 -12.47
C ARG A 27 -19.96 9.83 -12.60
N LEU A 28 -19.44 9.56 -13.78
CA LEU A 28 -18.00 9.57 -14.03
C LEU A 28 -17.38 10.95 -13.77
N SER A 29 -18.03 12.02 -14.24
CA SER A 29 -17.56 13.40 -14.05
C SER A 29 -17.54 13.82 -12.58
N ILE A 30 -18.52 13.35 -11.78
CA ILE A 30 -18.55 13.63 -10.33
C ILE A 30 -17.40 12.92 -9.60
N HIS A 31 -16.94 11.75 -10.08
CA HIS A 31 -15.80 11.04 -9.49
C HIS A 31 -14.44 11.67 -9.81
N VAL A 32 -14.33 12.39 -10.91
CA VAL A 32 -13.08 13.05 -11.34
C VAL A 32 -12.88 14.43 -10.69
N GLN A 33 -13.93 15.07 -10.20
CA GLN A 33 -13.85 16.42 -9.60
C GLN A 33 -13.44 16.46 -8.12
N GLY A 34 -13.28 15.31 -7.46
CA GLY A 34 -12.76 15.22 -6.09
C GLY A 34 -11.24 15.06 -6.07
N GLY A 35 -10.49 15.95 -6.72
CA GLY A 35 -9.04 16.01 -6.55
C GLY A 35 -8.71 16.24 -5.08
N ASP A 36 -7.80 15.43 -4.53
CA ASP A 36 -7.28 15.61 -3.18
C ASP A 36 -6.67 17.01 -3.09
N PRO A 37 -7.18 17.91 -2.22
CA PRO A 37 -6.69 19.29 -2.11
C PRO A 37 -5.27 19.38 -1.52
N ARG A 38 -4.69 18.25 -1.11
CA ARG A 38 -3.34 18.21 -0.55
C ARG A 38 -2.30 18.40 -1.65
N PRO A 39 -1.18 19.12 -1.36
CA PRO A 39 -0.09 19.25 -2.31
C PRO A 39 0.43 17.86 -2.69
N THR A 40 0.52 17.59 -3.98
CA THR A 40 1.19 16.41 -4.52
C THR A 40 2.69 16.67 -4.47
N GLY A 41 3.45 15.76 -3.85
CA GLY A 41 4.91 15.78 -3.96
C GLY A 41 5.34 15.56 -5.41
N ASN A 42 6.48 16.12 -5.78
CA ASN A 42 7.06 15.93 -7.10
C ASN A 42 8.37 15.13 -7.03
N ALA A 43 8.84 14.63 -8.17
CA ALA A 43 10.07 13.85 -8.24
C ALA A 43 11.32 14.67 -7.82
N GLU A 44 11.31 15.99 -7.97
CA GLU A 44 12.40 16.87 -7.58
C GLU A 44 12.57 16.93 -6.05
N ASP A 45 11.46 16.86 -5.29
CA ASP A 45 11.52 16.82 -3.83
C ASP A 45 12.12 15.51 -3.33
N ILE A 46 11.88 14.41 -4.04
CA ILE A 46 12.52 13.11 -3.77
C ILE A 46 14.01 13.18 -4.08
N ALA A 47 14.41 13.80 -5.19
CA ALA A 47 15.81 13.99 -5.55
C ALA A 47 16.57 14.79 -4.48
N LYS A 48 15.97 15.85 -3.91
CA LYS A 48 16.55 16.61 -2.79
C LYS A 48 16.76 15.75 -1.53
N LEU A 49 15.96 14.72 -1.30
CA LEU A 49 16.18 13.79 -0.20
C LEU A 49 17.43 12.93 -0.42
N ALA A 50 17.74 12.56 -1.67
CA ALA A 50 18.93 11.79 -2.01
C ALA A 50 20.24 12.55 -1.74
N GLU A 51 20.21 13.88 -1.73
CA GLU A 51 21.36 14.74 -1.42
C GLU A 51 21.66 14.82 0.09
N ARG A 52 20.71 14.44 0.96
CA ARG A 52 20.89 14.48 2.41
C ARG A 52 21.81 13.38 2.88
N LYS A 53 22.90 13.74 3.54
CA LYS A 53 23.83 12.80 4.18
C LYS A 53 23.40 12.51 5.62
N GLY A 54 23.74 11.32 6.12
CA GLY A 54 23.51 10.92 7.51
C GLY A 54 22.05 10.61 7.85
N LEU A 55 21.22 10.27 6.86
CA LEU A 55 19.85 9.81 7.08
C LEU A 55 19.82 8.37 7.55
N ASN A 56 18.94 8.07 8.50
CA ASN A 56 18.52 6.72 8.83
C ASN A 56 17.13 6.46 8.27
N VAL A 57 16.88 5.27 7.76
CA VAL A 57 15.57 4.85 7.25
C VAL A 57 14.99 3.85 8.24
N LEU A 58 13.84 4.18 8.84
CA LEU A 58 13.08 3.27 9.67
C LEU A 58 11.78 2.91 8.96
N PHE A 59 11.63 1.64 8.61
CA PHE A 59 10.39 1.10 8.06
C PHE A 59 9.66 0.31 9.14
N VAL A 60 8.43 0.72 9.49
CA VAL A 60 7.59 0.05 10.47
C VAL A 60 6.33 -0.45 9.78
N LEU A 61 6.10 -1.76 9.82
CA LEU A 61 4.87 -2.36 9.30
C LEU A 61 4.07 -2.98 10.44
N VAL A 62 2.83 -2.59 10.55
CA VAL A 62 1.85 -3.17 11.47
C VAL A 62 0.93 -4.08 10.67
N ASP A 63 1.10 -5.39 10.84
CA ASP A 63 0.31 -6.40 10.14
C ASP A 63 -1.17 -6.33 10.57
N THR A 64 -2.09 -6.55 9.64
CA THR A 64 -3.55 -6.56 9.84
C THR A 64 -4.14 -5.25 10.37
N LEU A 65 -3.41 -4.13 10.32
CA LEU A 65 -3.91 -2.84 10.73
C LEU A 65 -4.91 -2.28 9.71
N ARG A 66 -6.11 -1.97 10.15
CA ARG A 66 -7.16 -1.38 9.33
C ARG A 66 -7.06 0.14 9.39
N GLY A 67 -6.95 0.79 8.24
CA GLY A 67 -6.86 2.26 8.15
C GLY A 67 -8.03 2.97 8.83
N GLU A 68 -9.25 2.47 8.68
CA GLU A 68 -10.46 3.00 9.33
C GLU A 68 -10.47 2.91 10.86
N ARG A 69 -9.46 2.30 11.48
CA ARG A 69 -9.27 2.27 12.95
C ARG A 69 -8.22 3.26 13.44
N LEU A 70 -7.72 4.12 12.56
CA LEU A 70 -6.77 5.17 12.88
C LEU A 70 -7.46 6.54 12.91
N GLY A 71 -7.12 7.38 13.87
CA GLY A 71 -7.67 8.72 14.02
C GLY A 71 -7.42 9.60 12.79
N SER A 72 -6.22 9.49 12.19
CA SER A 72 -5.85 10.18 10.95
C SER A 72 -6.72 9.82 9.74
N TYR A 73 -7.46 8.72 9.79
CA TYR A 73 -8.45 8.31 8.78
C TYR A 73 -9.91 8.48 9.24
N GLY A 74 -10.15 9.21 10.36
CA GLY A 74 -11.47 9.56 10.83
C GLY A 74 -12.07 8.62 11.90
N TYR A 75 -11.27 7.75 12.52
CA TYR A 75 -11.75 6.94 13.63
C TYR A 75 -12.00 7.81 14.86
N SER A 76 -13.19 7.66 15.48
CA SER A 76 -13.64 8.53 16.58
C SER A 76 -13.01 8.23 17.93
N ARG A 77 -12.35 7.07 18.09
CA ARG A 77 -11.66 6.70 19.34
C ARG A 77 -10.19 7.02 19.24
N ASP A 78 -9.59 7.49 20.33
CA ASP A 78 -8.15 7.73 20.45
C ASP A 78 -7.37 6.42 20.61
N THR A 79 -7.21 5.70 19.50
CA THR A 79 -6.52 4.40 19.45
C THR A 79 -5.13 4.47 18.83
N SER A 80 -4.77 5.57 18.21
CA SER A 80 -3.55 5.70 17.42
C SER A 80 -2.84 7.05 17.55
N PRO A 81 -2.71 7.64 18.76
CA PRO A 81 -2.23 9.03 18.91
C PRO A 81 -0.84 9.25 18.31
N THR A 82 0.07 8.29 18.43
CA THR A 82 1.43 8.38 17.85
C THR A 82 1.40 8.34 16.33
N LEU A 83 0.60 7.45 15.73
CA LEU A 83 0.46 7.38 14.28
C LEU A 83 -0.24 8.61 13.72
N ASP A 84 -1.21 9.14 14.44
CA ASP A 84 -1.93 10.35 14.06
C ASP A 84 -1.00 11.58 14.11
N LEU A 85 -0.11 11.66 15.10
CA LEU A 85 0.92 12.69 15.18
C LEU A 85 1.92 12.58 14.00
N LEU A 86 2.36 11.38 13.65
CA LEU A 86 3.21 11.16 12.49
C LEU A 86 2.50 11.54 11.18
N ALA A 87 1.23 11.20 11.05
CA ALA A 87 0.42 11.57 9.90
C ALA A 87 0.24 13.09 9.77
N ALA A 88 0.14 13.82 10.90
CA ALA A 88 0.03 15.28 10.91
C ALA A 88 1.34 15.99 10.54
N SER A 89 2.48 15.37 10.84
CA SER A 89 3.81 15.94 10.59
C SER A 89 4.49 15.46 9.29
N GLY A 90 3.94 14.43 8.68
CA GLY A 90 4.48 13.78 7.49
C GLY A 90 3.50 13.72 6.32
N VAL A 91 3.64 12.69 5.50
CA VAL A 91 2.76 12.41 4.36
C VAL A 91 1.82 11.25 4.71
N ARG A 92 0.53 11.46 4.56
CA ARG A 92 -0.50 10.44 4.72
C ARG A 92 -1.11 10.11 3.34
N PHE A 93 -1.06 8.84 2.95
CA PHE A 93 -1.70 8.38 1.72
C PHE A 93 -3.19 8.13 1.96
N SER A 94 -4.06 8.79 1.20
CA SER A 94 -5.52 8.61 1.30
C SER A 94 -5.98 7.28 0.71
N HIS A 95 -5.27 6.79 -0.30
CA HIS A 95 -5.59 5.58 -1.03
C HIS A 95 -4.32 4.73 -1.20
N GLN A 96 -4.14 3.80 -0.31
CA GLN A 96 -3.10 2.78 -0.38
C GLN A 96 -3.76 1.41 -0.37
N LEU A 97 -3.56 0.64 -1.43
CA LEU A 97 -4.13 -0.68 -1.59
C LEU A 97 -3.08 -1.76 -1.38
N SER A 98 -3.40 -2.71 -0.52
CA SER A 98 -2.63 -3.96 -0.43
C SER A 98 -2.87 -4.81 -1.67
N GLN A 99 -1.83 -5.45 -2.18
CA GLN A 99 -1.92 -6.29 -3.38
C GLN A 99 -2.51 -7.67 -3.10
N SER A 100 -2.72 -8.01 -1.84
CA SER A 100 -3.36 -9.26 -1.40
C SER A 100 -3.93 -9.09 0.01
N SER A 101 -4.94 -9.89 0.34
CA SER A 101 -5.47 -10.05 1.69
C SER A 101 -4.65 -10.99 2.57
N TRP A 102 -3.57 -11.59 2.03
CA TRP A 102 -2.72 -12.53 2.73
C TRP A 102 -1.30 -11.96 2.91
N THR A 103 -0.77 -12.06 4.12
CA THR A 103 0.48 -11.41 4.56
C THR A 103 1.66 -11.70 3.62
N LYS A 104 2.00 -12.96 3.35
CA LYS A 104 3.18 -13.29 2.55
C LYS A 104 3.11 -12.72 1.14
N CYS A 105 1.98 -12.87 0.47
CA CYS A 105 1.75 -12.36 -0.88
C CYS A 105 1.80 -10.82 -0.92
N SER A 106 1.11 -10.15 0.02
CA SER A 106 1.10 -8.69 0.14
C SER A 106 2.50 -8.14 0.44
N MET A 107 3.21 -8.78 1.37
CA MET A 107 4.58 -8.37 1.74
C MET A 107 5.58 -8.62 0.63
N ALA A 108 5.48 -9.73 -0.11
CA ALA A 108 6.32 -9.96 -1.28
C ALA A 108 6.12 -8.86 -2.33
N SER A 109 4.88 -8.44 -2.57
CA SER A 109 4.60 -7.32 -3.48
C SER A 109 5.16 -6.00 -2.99
N LEU A 110 5.04 -5.72 -1.68
CA LEU A 110 5.60 -4.52 -1.06
C LEU A 110 7.14 -4.46 -1.20
N TRP A 111 7.82 -5.57 -0.92
CA TRP A 111 9.28 -5.63 -0.96
C TRP A 111 9.87 -5.73 -2.37
N THR A 112 9.17 -6.34 -3.32
CA THR A 112 9.64 -6.45 -4.71
C THR A 112 9.15 -5.32 -5.61
N SER A 113 8.17 -4.51 -5.16
CA SER A 113 7.43 -3.53 -5.98
C SER A 113 6.73 -4.17 -7.20
N LEU A 114 6.50 -5.48 -7.18
CA LEU A 114 5.85 -6.23 -8.25
C LEU A 114 4.50 -6.79 -7.80
N TYR A 115 3.54 -6.85 -8.70
CA TYR A 115 2.29 -7.57 -8.46
C TYR A 115 2.53 -9.06 -8.20
N PRO A 116 1.67 -9.75 -7.44
CA PRO A 116 1.83 -11.17 -7.11
C PRO A 116 2.05 -12.07 -8.32
N ALA A 117 1.38 -11.78 -9.43
CA ALA A 117 1.55 -12.53 -10.69
C ALA A 117 2.96 -12.41 -11.28
N HIS A 118 3.67 -11.32 -11.00
CA HIS A 118 5.00 -11.05 -11.51
C HIS A 118 6.12 -11.48 -10.55
N ASN A 119 5.90 -11.36 -9.23
CA ASN A 119 6.88 -11.82 -8.25
C ASN A 119 6.76 -13.33 -7.94
N GLY A 120 5.72 -13.99 -8.46
CA GLY A 120 5.50 -15.42 -8.31
C GLY A 120 5.04 -15.89 -6.94
N VAL A 121 4.81 -15.00 -5.96
CA VAL A 121 4.43 -15.38 -4.58
C VAL A 121 2.91 -15.30 -4.42
N THR A 122 2.21 -16.34 -4.85
CA THR A 122 0.74 -16.48 -4.78
C THR A 122 0.28 -17.67 -3.95
N ARG A 123 1.20 -18.58 -3.56
CA ARG A 123 0.92 -19.80 -2.81
C ARG A 123 1.78 -19.92 -1.56
N PHE A 124 1.42 -20.88 -0.69
CA PHE A 124 2.10 -21.13 0.59
C PHE A 124 3.56 -21.60 0.45
N ASP A 125 3.86 -22.35 -0.60
CA ASP A 125 5.16 -22.96 -0.89
C ASP A 125 6.12 -22.03 -1.65
N GLN A 126 5.60 -20.98 -2.30
CA GLN A 126 6.41 -20.05 -3.10
C GLN A 126 7.22 -19.10 -2.23
N VAL A 127 8.36 -18.68 -2.76
CA VAL A 127 9.31 -17.76 -2.10
C VAL A 127 9.61 -16.59 -3.00
N ILE A 128 10.13 -15.49 -2.44
CA ILE A 128 10.66 -14.39 -3.23
C ILE A 128 11.89 -14.91 -3.98
N PRO A 129 11.94 -14.81 -5.32
CA PRO A 129 13.09 -15.27 -6.09
C PRO A 129 14.35 -14.44 -5.77
N GLU A 130 15.52 -15.05 -5.85
CA GLU A 130 16.80 -14.38 -5.56
C GLU A 130 17.12 -13.27 -6.56
N GLU A 131 16.55 -13.33 -7.75
CA GLU A 131 16.71 -12.32 -8.80
C GLU A 131 15.89 -11.04 -8.51
N ALA A 132 14.96 -11.09 -7.56
CA ALA A 132 14.19 -9.93 -7.17
C ALA A 132 15.04 -8.97 -6.36
N THR A 133 15.14 -7.73 -6.77
CA THR A 133 15.84 -6.70 -6.01
C THR A 133 14.95 -6.11 -4.93
N LEU A 134 15.36 -6.23 -3.68
CA LEU A 134 14.64 -5.70 -2.52
C LEU A 134 15.22 -4.35 -2.05
N PRO A 135 14.42 -3.46 -1.42
CA PRO A 135 14.92 -2.19 -0.89
C PRO A 135 16.10 -2.32 0.06
N ALA A 136 16.17 -3.41 0.85
CA ALA A 136 17.32 -3.67 1.73
C ALA A 136 18.61 -3.86 0.95
N GLU A 137 18.59 -4.50 -0.21
CA GLU A 137 19.75 -4.68 -1.09
C GLU A 137 20.20 -3.35 -1.68
N ILE A 138 19.26 -2.51 -2.12
CA ILE A 138 19.54 -1.17 -2.65
C ILE A 138 20.19 -0.31 -1.55
N LEU A 139 19.63 -0.32 -0.35
CA LEU A 139 20.18 0.42 0.79
C LEU A 139 21.57 -0.09 1.19
N LYS A 140 21.76 -1.41 1.20
CA LYS A 140 23.06 -2.01 1.48
C LYS A 140 24.11 -1.61 0.44
N GLN A 141 23.79 -1.64 -0.85
CA GLN A 141 24.66 -1.15 -1.92
C GLN A 141 24.98 0.34 -1.77
N ALA A 142 24.08 1.14 -1.22
CA ALA A 142 24.28 2.54 -0.89
C ALA A 142 25.10 2.76 0.41
N GLY A 143 25.59 1.69 1.05
CA GLY A 143 26.45 1.75 2.24
C GLY A 143 25.70 1.79 3.57
N PHE A 144 24.38 1.53 3.59
CA PHE A 144 23.64 1.40 4.84
C PHE A 144 23.91 0.06 5.51
N HIS A 145 23.95 0.06 6.84
CA HIS A 145 23.83 -1.16 7.62
C HIS A 145 22.34 -1.52 7.74
N THR A 146 21.96 -2.70 7.26
CA THR A 146 20.57 -3.10 7.07
C THR A 146 20.14 -4.12 8.10
N VAL A 147 19.11 -3.79 8.89
CA VAL A 147 18.56 -4.64 9.95
C VAL A 147 17.08 -4.86 9.74
N GLY A 148 16.66 -6.11 9.67
CA GLY A 148 15.27 -6.52 9.59
C GLY A 148 14.85 -7.29 10.85
N LEU A 149 13.79 -6.83 11.53
CA LEU A 149 13.19 -7.53 12.67
C LEU A 149 11.77 -7.94 12.30
N TYR A 150 11.42 -9.20 12.45
CA TYR A 150 10.10 -9.70 12.11
C TYR A 150 9.48 -10.51 13.25
N ARG A 151 8.15 -10.63 13.24
CA ARG A 151 7.39 -11.45 14.19
C ARG A 151 6.50 -12.47 13.50
N ASN A 152 5.92 -12.12 12.35
CA ASN A 152 5.04 -12.99 11.59
C ASN A 152 5.87 -14.06 10.84
N GLY A 153 5.49 -15.33 10.99
CA GLY A 153 6.19 -16.46 10.33
C GLY A 153 6.13 -16.43 8.80
N TRP A 154 5.14 -15.73 8.22
CA TRP A 154 5.00 -15.61 6.76
C TRP A 154 6.01 -14.68 6.09
N VAL A 155 6.81 -13.96 6.88
CA VAL A 155 7.92 -13.16 6.41
C VAL A 155 9.27 -13.69 6.94
N ALA A 156 9.32 -14.98 7.27
CA ALA A 156 10.54 -15.62 7.75
C ALA A 156 11.60 -15.75 6.64
N PRO A 157 12.88 -15.97 7.01
CA PRO A 157 13.99 -16.04 6.05
C PRO A 157 13.79 -17.08 4.94
N ASN A 158 13.21 -18.24 5.27
CA ASN A 158 12.94 -19.32 4.32
C ASN A 158 11.97 -18.92 3.17
N PHE A 159 11.35 -17.74 3.23
CA PHE A 159 10.52 -17.19 2.15
C PHE A 159 11.21 -16.09 1.35
N GLY A 160 12.53 -15.89 1.54
CA GLY A 160 13.31 -14.92 0.77
C GLY A 160 13.28 -13.48 1.29
N PHE A 161 12.60 -13.19 2.42
CA PHE A 161 12.49 -11.83 2.97
C PHE A 161 13.78 -11.30 3.61
N TRP A 162 14.78 -12.15 3.83
CA TRP A 162 16.09 -11.79 4.42
C TRP A 162 17.04 -11.10 3.43
N GLN A 163 16.74 -11.15 2.14
CA GLN A 163 17.61 -10.65 1.09
C GLN A 163 17.97 -9.18 1.31
N GLY A 164 19.26 -8.86 1.26
CA GLY A 164 19.79 -7.53 1.45
C GLY A 164 19.98 -7.07 2.90
N PHE A 165 19.49 -7.83 3.89
CA PHE A 165 19.74 -7.49 5.29
C PHE A 165 21.06 -8.05 5.80
N ASP A 166 21.82 -7.25 6.56
CA ASP A 166 22.99 -7.72 7.31
C ASP A 166 22.57 -8.53 8.53
N ILE A 167 21.44 -8.15 9.15
CA ILE A 167 20.83 -8.86 10.27
C ILE A 167 19.34 -9.01 9.95
N TYR A 168 18.83 -10.24 9.91
CA TYR A 168 17.40 -10.52 9.79
C TYR A 168 16.99 -11.52 10.87
N ASP A 169 16.30 -11.03 11.92
CA ASP A 169 16.08 -11.80 13.13
C ASP A 169 14.62 -11.74 13.62
N LYS A 170 14.25 -12.79 14.36
CA LYS A 170 12.98 -12.89 15.09
C LYS A 170 13.24 -12.75 16.58
N PRO A 171 13.13 -11.54 17.17
CA PRO A 171 13.42 -11.31 18.57
C PRO A 171 12.62 -12.24 19.48
N ARG A 172 13.29 -12.84 20.48
CA ARG A 172 12.63 -13.70 21.48
C ARG A 172 11.74 -12.87 22.41
N PRO A 173 10.61 -13.41 22.90
CA PRO A 173 9.85 -12.77 23.97
C PRO A 173 10.75 -12.52 25.18
N GLY A 174 10.79 -11.30 25.69
CA GLY A 174 11.61 -10.92 26.86
C GLY A 174 12.97 -10.29 26.53
N THR A 175 13.41 -10.26 25.29
CA THR A 175 14.66 -9.57 24.88
C THR A 175 14.48 -8.07 24.71
N ILE A 176 13.25 -7.56 24.82
CA ILE A 176 12.99 -6.11 24.82
C ILE A 176 13.41 -5.56 26.17
N PRO A 177 14.33 -4.57 26.22
CA PRO A 177 14.75 -3.95 27.45
C PRO A 177 13.56 -3.49 28.29
N PRO A 178 13.62 -3.61 29.63
CA PRO A 178 12.50 -3.17 30.51
C PRO A 178 12.09 -1.71 30.32
N SER A 179 13.00 -0.86 29.87
CA SER A 179 12.76 0.55 29.55
C SER A 179 11.81 0.78 28.38
N VAL A 180 11.57 -0.23 27.55
CA VAL A 180 10.65 -0.17 26.39
C VAL A 180 9.30 -0.87 26.70
N LYS A 181 9.22 -1.57 27.84
CA LYS A 181 7.98 -2.17 28.34
C LYS A 181 7.17 -1.13 29.12
N ARG A 182 6.60 -0.18 28.47
CA ARG A 182 5.60 0.72 29.09
C ARG A 182 4.26 0.56 28.42
#